data_bab8b7fe65aa0aa7e5217b5b493924c9
#
_entry.id   bab8b7fe65aa0aa7e5217b5b493924c9
#
_cell.length_a   1.000
_cell.length_b   1.000
_cell.length_c   1.000
_cell.angle_alpha   90.00
_cell.angle_beta   90.00
_cell.angle_gamma   90.00
#
_symmetry.space_group_name_H-M   'P 1'
#
loop_
_entity.id
_entity.type
_entity.pdbx_description
1 polymer ?
#
loop_
_entity_poly.entity_id
_entity_poly.type
_entity_poly.pdbx_seq_one_letter_code
_entity_poly.pdbx_strand_id
1 'polypeptide(L)'
;MVFLKSAEVTGVPYALAAYCAATRLGCDPRKVIQGLAAFEQTGRRQKVVDSKGVTVIEDCYNANPDSMKAALAMFKEFPCKRRFALLGDMLELGDLSREAHEELGRLAAESDLYCLVTYGEQAKRTAVVAAAKGQKTLHANNYREAADALLNRIQPGDALLVKASRGMALEKALEIFYAEQKDARE
;
A
#
# COMPACT_ATOMS: atom_id res chain seq x y z
N MET A 1 -1.11 -28.07 7.87
CA MET A 1 -0.55 -26.79 7.42
C MET A 1 -1.69 -26.02 6.79
N VAL A 2 -2.00 -24.80 7.26
CA VAL A 2 -3.04 -23.93 6.69
C VAL A 2 -2.35 -22.88 5.84
N PHE A 3 -2.62 -22.87 4.54
CA PHE A 3 -2.16 -21.82 3.64
C PHE A 3 -3.23 -20.72 3.61
N LEU A 4 -2.92 -19.55 4.17
CA LEU A 4 -3.76 -18.36 4.00
C LEU A 4 -3.45 -17.77 2.62
N LYS A 5 -4.47 -17.44 1.84
CA LYS A 5 -4.31 -16.75 0.54
C LYS A 5 -3.83 -15.30 0.69
N SER A 6 -3.81 -14.78 1.92
CA SER A 6 -3.32 -13.42 2.23
C SER A 6 -1.80 -13.45 2.37
N ALA A 7 -1.12 -12.62 1.63
CA ALA A 7 0.35 -12.46 1.66
C ALA A 7 0.87 -11.76 2.94
N GLU A 8 0.01 -11.50 3.93
CA GLU A 8 0.35 -10.73 5.11
C GLU A 8 0.80 -11.60 6.29
N VAL A 9 1.99 -11.34 6.78
CA VAL A 9 2.44 -11.78 8.11
C VAL A 9 1.48 -11.28 9.21
N THR A 10 0.84 -10.12 9.00
CA THR A 10 -0.18 -9.54 9.89
C THR A 10 -1.50 -10.30 9.90
N GLY A 11 -1.81 -11.09 8.88
CA GLY A 11 -3.02 -11.93 8.80
C GLY A 11 -3.03 -13.10 9.78
N VAL A 12 -1.86 -13.58 10.21
CA VAL A 12 -1.74 -14.74 11.10
C VAL A 12 -2.40 -14.53 12.46
N PRO A 13 -2.18 -13.42 13.19
CA PRO A 13 -2.87 -13.16 14.46
C PRO A 13 -4.40 -13.11 14.33
N TYR A 14 -4.91 -12.52 13.28
CA TYR A 14 -6.36 -12.45 13.03
C TYR A 14 -6.95 -13.83 12.71
N ALA A 15 -6.27 -14.64 11.91
CA ALA A 15 -6.68 -16.01 11.62
C ALA A 15 -6.67 -16.88 12.89
N LEU A 16 -5.66 -16.74 13.75
CA LEU A 16 -5.61 -17.41 15.04
C LEU A 16 -6.75 -16.97 15.98
N ALA A 17 -7.01 -15.67 16.07
CA ALA A 17 -8.10 -15.14 16.88
C ALA A 17 -9.46 -15.66 16.38
N ALA A 18 -9.70 -15.64 15.07
CA ALA A 18 -10.92 -16.19 14.47
C ALA A 18 -11.05 -17.69 14.70
N TYR A 19 -9.98 -18.46 14.58
CA TYR A 19 -9.95 -19.88 14.87
C TYR A 19 -10.29 -20.17 16.33
N CYS A 20 -9.65 -19.48 17.27
CA CYS A 20 -9.91 -19.62 18.70
C CYS A 20 -11.36 -19.26 19.07
N ALA A 21 -11.87 -18.16 18.54
CA ALA A 21 -13.26 -17.73 18.81
C ALA A 21 -14.27 -18.75 18.27
N ALA A 22 -14.13 -19.17 17.01
CA ALA A 22 -15.05 -20.09 16.38
C ALA A 22 -15.05 -21.47 17.07
N THR A 23 -13.88 -22.00 17.42
CA THR A 23 -13.77 -23.28 18.11
C THR A 23 -14.33 -23.22 19.54
N ARG A 24 -14.15 -22.09 20.24
CA ARG A 24 -14.77 -21.85 21.55
C ARG A 24 -16.29 -21.79 21.49
N LEU A 25 -16.84 -21.32 20.37
CA LEU A 25 -18.28 -21.31 20.10
C LEU A 25 -18.82 -22.66 19.60
N GLY A 26 -18.00 -23.71 19.57
CA GLY A 26 -18.41 -25.08 19.22
C GLY A 26 -18.36 -25.39 17.72
N CYS A 27 -17.75 -24.55 16.89
CA CYS A 27 -17.54 -24.87 15.47
C CYS A 27 -16.51 -25.99 15.32
N ASP A 28 -16.76 -26.90 14.36
CA ASP A 28 -15.80 -27.94 14.00
C ASP A 28 -14.46 -27.32 13.52
N PRO A 29 -13.32 -27.64 14.18
CA PRO A 29 -12.03 -27.08 13.80
C PRO A 29 -11.67 -27.25 12.32
N ARG A 30 -12.09 -28.38 11.70
CA ARG A 30 -11.82 -28.64 10.27
C ARG A 30 -12.58 -27.67 9.38
N LYS A 31 -13.85 -27.36 9.72
CA LYS A 31 -14.66 -26.38 9.00
C LYS A 31 -14.11 -24.97 9.16
N VAL A 32 -13.60 -24.63 10.36
CA VAL A 32 -12.97 -23.33 10.62
C VAL A 32 -11.72 -23.19 9.75
N ILE A 33 -10.86 -24.21 9.70
CA ILE A 33 -9.67 -24.21 8.83
C ILE A 33 -10.04 -24.04 7.36
N GLN A 34 -11.06 -24.73 6.88
CA GLN A 34 -11.55 -24.60 5.50
C GLN A 34 -12.07 -23.18 5.22
N GLY A 35 -12.82 -22.60 6.15
CA GLY A 35 -13.29 -21.21 6.04
C GLY A 35 -12.17 -20.20 6.00
N LEU A 36 -11.15 -20.35 6.86
CA LEU A 36 -9.96 -19.48 6.85
C LEU A 36 -9.15 -19.60 5.56
N ALA A 37 -9.03 -20.83 5.02
CA ALA A 37 -8.34 -21.06 3.75
C ALA A 37 -9.11 -20.50 2.53
N ALA A 38 -10.45 -20.47 2.62
CA ALA A 38 -11.34 -19.92 1.59
C ALA A 38 -11.56 -18.39 1.74
N PHE A 39 -11.06 -17.78 2.82
CA PHE A 39 -11.24 -16.36 3.07
C PHE A 39 -10.61 -15.53 1.95
N GLU A 40 -11.41 -14.70 1.34
CA GLU A 40 -10.98 -13.69 0.39
C GLU A 40 -11.11 -12.32 1.03
N GLN A 41 -10.03 -11.56 0.99
CA GLN A 41 -10.00 -10.22 1.54
C GLN A 41 -10.97 -9.33 0.76
N THR A 42 -11.94 -8.76 1.46
CA THR A 42 -12.91 -7.83 0.86
C THR A 42 -12.37 -6.40 0.90
N GLY A 43 -12.55 -5.65 -0.17
CA GLY A 43 -12.12 -4.25 -0.26
C GLY A 43 -10.72 -4.07 -0.85
N ARG A 44 -10.21 -2.83 -0.80
CA ARG A 44 -8.89 -2.43 -1.33
C ARG A 44 -7.81 -2.49 -0.24
N ARG A 45 -7.73 -3.64 0.46
CA ARG A 45 -6.67 -3.92 1.43
C ARG A 45 -5.66 -4.85 0.78
N GLN A 46 -4.47 -4.35 0.47
CA GLN A 46 -3.35 -5.09 -0.14
C GLN A 46 -3.77 -5.95 -1.34
N LYS A 47 -4.66 -5.43 -2.17
CA LYS A 47 -5.05 -6.09 -3.41
C LYS A 47 -3.89 -5.98 -4.39
N VAL A 48 -3.37 -7.13 -4.84
CA VAL A 48 -2.32 -7.17 -5.86
C VAL A 48 -2.96 -7.30 -7.24
N VAL A 49 -2.64 -6.36 -8.13
CA VAL A 49 -3.14 -6.31 -9.51
C VAL A 49 -1.95 -6.28 -10.45
N ASP A 50 -1.94 -7.12 -11.47
CA ASP A 50 -1.07 -6.92 -12.63
C ASP A 50 -1.75 -5.96 -13.61
N SER A 51 -1.07 -4.88 -13.93
CA SER A 51 -1.52 -3.90 -14.91
C SER A 51 -0.43 -3.72 -15.95
N LYS A 52 -0.63 -4.34 -17.12
CA LYS A 52 0.29 -4.25 -18.27
C LYS A 52 1.76 -4.52 -17.88
N GLY A 53 1.98 -5.53 -17.03
CA GLY A 53 3.29 -5.94 -16.54
C GLY A 53 3.83 -5.11 -15.37
N VAL A 54 3.04 -4.21 -14.81
CA VAL A 54 3.33 -3.50 -13.55
C VAL A 54 2.53 -4.15 -12.43
N THR A 55 3.20 -4.55 -11.36
CA THR A 55 2.51 -5.07 -10.17
C THR A 55 2.07 -3.91 -9.29
N VAL A 56 0.76 -3.72 -9.14
CA VAL A 56 0.18 -2.67 -8.28
C VAL A 56 -0.36 -3.29 -7.01
N ILE A 57 0.09 -2.80 -5.86
CA ILE A 57 -0.40 -3.17 -4.53
C ILE A 57 -1.32 -2.04 -4.04
N GLU A 58 -2.63 -2.29 -4.14
CA GLU A 58 -3.66 -1.34 -3.71
C GLU A 58 -3.95 -1.53 -2.22
N ASP A 59 -3.54 -0.59 -1.38
CA ASP A 59 -3.81 -0.57 0.06
C ASP A 59 -4.43 0.78 0.52
N CYS A 60 -5.54 1.17 -0.12
CA CYS A 60 -6.19 2.46 0.05
C CYS A 60 -7.40 2.42 0.98
N TYR A 61 -7.53 1.40 1.83
CA TYR A 61 -8.67 1.29 2.74
C TYR A 61 -8.48 2.07 4.03
N ASN A 62 -7.27 2.01 4.61
CA ASN A 62 -6.91 2.77 5.81
C ASN A 62 -5.39 2.91 5.92
N ALA A 63 -4.95 3.97 6.61
CA ALA A 63 -3.55 4.20 6.90
C ALA A 63 -3.36 4.75 8.32
N ASN A 64 -2.40 4.19 9.03
CA ASN A 64 -1.85 4.67 10.28
C ASN A 64 -0.34 4.42 10.30
N PRO A 65 0.42 4.98 11.25
CA PRO A 65 1.88 4.87 11.28
C PRO A 65 2.39 3.42 11.21
N ASP A 66 1.82 2.52 11.98
CA ASP A 66 2.25 1.12 12.03
C ASP A 66 1.97 0.39 10.71
N SER A 67 0.79 0.61 10.12
CA SER A 67 0.43 -0.01 8.86
C SER A 67 1.23 0.55 7.68
N MET A 68 1.61 1.83 7.69
CA MET A 68 2.50 2.43 6.70
C MET A 68 3.91 1.85 6.80
N LYS A 69 4.46 1.76 8.03
CA LYS A 69 5.75 1.12 8.30
C LYS A 69 5.78 -0.33 7.83
N ALA A 70 4.77 -1.11 8.19
CA ALA A 70 4.66 -2.51 7.78
C ALA A 70 4.57 -2.67 6.25
N ALA A 71 3.78 -1.81 5.59
CA ALA A 71 3.63 -1.83 4.13
C ALA A 71 4.95 -1.50 3.42
N LEU A 72 5.70 -0.49 3.87
CA LEU A 72 7.00 -0.15 3.30
C LEU A 72 8.03 -1.26 3.54
N ALA A 73 8.07 -1.86 4.74
CA ALA A 73 8.96 -2.96 5.05
C ALA A 73 8.69 -4.19 4.15
N MET A 74 7.43 -4.56 3.99
CA MET A 74 7.01 -5.64 3.08
C MET A 74 7.37 -5.30 1.63
N PHE A 75 7.11 -4.06 1.20
CA PHE A 75 7.35 -3.63 -0.16
C PHE A 75 8.84 -3.57 -0.51
N LYS A 76 9.71 -3.29 0.45
CA LYS A 76 11.17 -3.33 0.30
C LYS A 76 11.66 -4.71 -0.14
N GLU A 77 11.07 -5.77 0.37
CA GLU A 77 11.41 -7.17 0.05
C GLU A 77 10.65 -7.71 -1.18
N PHE A 78 9.72 -6.92 -1.74
CA PHE A 78 8.91 -7.38 -2.86
C PHE A 78 9.77 -7.53 -4.14
N PRO A 79 9.73 -8.66 -4.85
CA PRO A 79 10.54 -8.90 -6.04
C PRO A 79 10.04 -8.07 -7.22
N CYS A 80 10.83 -7.11 -7.68
CA CYS A 80 10.52 -6.27 -8.84
C CYS A 80 11.79 -5.61 -9.39
N LYS A 81 11.71 -4.98 -10.57
CA LYS A 81 12.82 -4.22 -11.14
C LYS A 81 13.06 -2.91 -10.37
N ARG A 82 12.01 -2.12 -10.20
CA ARG A 82 12.05 -0.84 -9.47
C ARG A 82 10.79 -0.69 -8.64
N ARG A 83 10.90 -0.02 -7.50
CA ARG A 83 9.81 0.23 -6.56
C ARG A 83 9.33 1.66 -6.66
N PHE A 84 8.04 1.84 -6.86
CA PHE A 84 7.37 3.14 -6.80
C PHE A 84 6.38 3.12 -5.64
N ALA A 85 6.22 4.24 -4.96
CA ALA A 85 5.17 4.38 -3.96
C ALA A 85 4.34 5.64 -4.21
N LEU A 86 3.02 5.53 -4.10
CA LEU A 86 2.09 6.64 -3.99
C LEU A 86 1.50 6.62 -2.58
N LEU A 87 1.95 7.56 -1.74
CA LEU A 87 1.54 7.63 -0.34
C LEU A 87 0.70 8.90 -0.10
N GLY A 88 -0.44 8.74 0.53
CA GLY A 88 -1.30 9.85 0.93
C GLY A 88 -1.30 10.09 2.44
N ASP A 89 -2.18 11.02 2.86
CA ASP A 89 -2.32 11.36 4.27
C ASP A 89 -2.79 10.18 5.12
N MET A 90 -2.25 10.12 6.33
CA MET A 90 -2.82 9.39 7.46
C MET A 90 -3.74 10.36 8.20
N LEU A 91 -5.05 10.13 8.08
CA LEU A 91 -6.07 10.96 8.72
C LEU A 91 -6.29 10.52 10.18
N GLU A 92 -7.00 11.34 10.94
CA GLU A 92 -7.44 11.05 12.32
C GLU A 92 -6.29 10.87 13.35
N LEU A 93 -5.12 11.45 13.08
CA LEU A 93 -3.97 11.38 13.99
C LEU A 93 -3.89 12.54 15.00
N GLY A 94 -4.74 13.57 14.86
CA GLY A 94 -4.68 14.74 15.71
C GLY A 94 -3.28 15.37 15.76
N ASP A 95 -2.79 15.66 16.94
CA ASP A 95 -1.48 16.30 17.18
C ASP A 95 -0.29 15.44 16.72
N LEU A 96 -0.48 14.12 16.63
CA LEU A 96 0.57 13.19 16.18
C LEU A 96 0.78 13.24 14.66
N SER A 97 -0.10 13.90 13.90
CA SER A 97 -0.09 13.88 12.44
C SER A 97 1.25 14.36 11.87
N ARG A 98 1.78 15.45 12.40
CA ARG A 98 3.06 16.00 11.95
C ARG A 98 4.20 15.01 12.09
N GLU A 99 4.40 14.50 13.29
CA GLU A 99 5.50 13.58 13.59
C GLU A 99 5.39 12.28 12.80
N ALA A 100 4.18 11.74 12.68
CA ALA A 100 3.90 10.52 11.93
C ALA A 100 4.24 10.66 10.43
N HIS A 101 3.93 11.81 9.80
CA HIS A 101 4.26 12.04 8.40
C HIS A 101 5.74 12.33 8.18
N GLU A 102 6.41 12.98 9.13
CA GLU A 102 7.86 13.17 9.09
C GLU A 102 8.60 11.82 9.23
N GLU A 103 8.12 10.95 10.15
CA GLU A 103 8.67 9.60 10.29
C GLU A 103 8.43 8.74 9.04
N LEU A 104 7.23 8.81 8.45
CA LEU A 104 6.95 8.15 7.19
C LEU A 104 7.93 8.59 6.08
N GLY A 105 8.32 9.85 6.05
CA GLY A 105 9.33 10.36 5.13
C GLY A 105 10.71 9.71 5.34
N ARG A 106 11.11 9.51 6.60
CA ARG A 106 12.36 8.80 6.95
C ARG A 106 12.31 7.34 6.48
N LEU A 107 11.23 6.65 6.79
CA LEU A 107 11.02 5.25 6.40
C LEU A 107 10.98 5.07 4.88
N ALA A 108 10.31 5.97 4.17
CA ALA A 108 10.24 5.93 2.70
C ALA A 108 11.63 6.08 2.06
N ALA A 109 12.49 6.96 2.61
CA ALA A 109 13.86 7.12 2.12
C ALA A 109 14.74 5.88 2.37
N GLU A 110 14.39 5.03 3.33
CA GLU A 110 15.10 3.78 3.68
C GLU A 110 14.52 2.54 2.97
N SER A 111 13.50 2.72 2.13
CA SER A 111 12.71 1.62 1.53
C SER A 111 13.10 1.28 0.09
N ASP A 112 14.27 1.69 -0.38
CA ASP A 112 14.80 1.42 -1.73
C ASP A 112 13.80 1.78 -2.85
N LEU A 113 13.08 2.89 -2.68
CA LEU A 113 12.13 3.37 -3.68
C LEU A 113 12.88 4.06 -4.83
N TYR A 114 12.56 3.69 -6.07
CA TYR A 114 13.02 4.43 -7.24
C TYR A 114 12.42 5.83 -7.29
N CYS A 115 11.14 5.96 -6.91
CA CYS A 115 10.46 7.25 -6.81
C CYS A 115 9.32 7.17 -5.79
N LEU A 116 9.22 8.17 -4.96
CA LEU A 116 8.10 8.41 -4.06
C LEU A 116 7.20 9.51 -4.65
N VAL A 117 5.93 9.21 -4.82
CA VAL A 117 4.88 10.20 -5.11
C VAL A 117 4.04 10.38 -3.85
N THR A 118 3.75 11.60 -3.46
CA THR A 118 2.88 11.88 -2.31
C THR A 118 1.68 12.72 -2.72
N TYR A 119 0.56 12.52 -2.04
CA TYR A 119 -0.67 13.28 -2.25
C TYR A 119 -1.37 13.59 -0.93
N GLY A 120 -1.68 14.85 -0.69
CA GLY A 120 -2.37 15.33 0.51
C GLY A 120 -1.57 16.37 1.27
N GLU A 121 -2.25 17.12 2.12
CA GLU A 121 -1.65 18.28 2.80
C GLU A 121 -0.55 17.87 3.80
N GLN A 122 -0.78 16.79 4.53
CA GLN A 122 0.21 16.30 5.49
C GLN A 122 1.32 15.48 4.81
N ALA A 123 1.00 14.79 3.72
CA ALA A 123 1.97 14.04 2.92
C ALA A 123 3.04 14.93 2.24
N LYS A 124 2.83 16.26 2.17
CA LYS A 124 3.89 17.22 1.84
C LYS A 124 5.09 17.11 2.78
N ARG A 125 4.84 16.88 4.08
CA ARG A 125 5.90 16.70 5.08
C ARG A 125 6.69 15.43 4.83
N THR A 126 5.99 14.34 4.49
CA THR A 126 6.61 13.08 4.06
C THR A 126 7.53 13.31 2.86
N ALA A 127 7.06 14.07 1.85
CA ALA A 127 7.86 14.41 0.66
C ALA A 127 9.13 15.21 1.02
N VAL A 128 8.98 16.25 1.85
CA VAL A 128 10.10 17.12 2.24
C VAL A 128 11.16 16.34 3.01
N VAL A 129 10.76 15.52 3.98
CA VAL A 129 11.71 14.73 4.79
C VAL A 129 12.39 13.65 3.95
N ALA A 130 11.64 12.96 3.08
CA ALA A 130 12.22 11.96 2.19
C ALA A 130 13.23 12.59 1.21
N ALA A 131 12.87 13.73 0.60
CA ALA A 131 13.75 14.46 -0.31
C ALA A 131 15.03 14.94 0.38
N ALA A 132 14.97 15.44 1.62
CA ALA A 132 16.13 15.85 2.40
C ALA A 132 17.10 14.68 2.69
N LYS A 133 16.62 13.44 2.63
CA LYS A 133 17.43 12.21 2.72
C LYS A 133 17.90 11.68 1.36
N GLY A 134 17.68 12.41 0.28
CA GLY A 134 18.12 12.03 -1.07
C GLY A 134 17.11 11.16 -1.84
N GLN A 135 15.93 10.88 -1.30
CA GLN A 135 14.89 10.14 -2.00
C GLN A 135 14.32 10.97 -3.15
N LYS A 136 14.26 10.42 -4.35
CA LYS A 136 13.56 11.04 -5.48
C LYS A 136 12.08 11.12 -5.17
N THR A 137 11.55 12.32 -5.00
CA THR A 137 10.21 12.56 -4.49
C THR A 137 9.47 13.58 -5.34
N LEU A 138 8.19 13.35 -5.55
CA LEU A 138 7.25 14.26 -6.20
C LEU A 138 6.03 14.42 -5.30
N HIS A 139 5.52 15.65 -5.18
CA HIS A 139 4.26 15.92 -4.51
C HIS A 139 3.21 16.33 -5.53
N ALA A 140 2.06 15.66 -5.50
CA ALA A 140 0.93 15.94 -6.38
C ALA A 140 -0.16 16.72 -5.63
N ASN A 141 -0.77 17.68 -6.32
CA ASN A 141 -1.85 18.51 -5.75
C ASN A 141 -3.25 17.97 -6.07
N ASN A 142 -3.33 17.02 -6.99
CA ASN A 142 -4.57 16.35 -7.38
C ASN A 142 -4.30 14.93 -7.89
N TYR A 143 -5.36 14.14 -8.09
CA TYR A 143 -5.25 12.75 -8.54
C TYR A 143 -4.63 12.64 -9.94
N ARG A 144 -4.88 13.60 -10.81
CA ARG A 144 -4.32 13.63 -12.17
C ARG A 144 -2.80 13.79 -12.10
N GLU A 145 -2.28 14.74 -11.36
CA GLU A 145 -0.84 14.93 -11.18
C GLU A 145 -0.17 13.68 -10.56
N ALA A 146 -0.85 13.03 -9.60
CA ALA A 146 -0.34 11.79 -9.00
C ALA A 146 -0.24 10.65 -10.03
N ALA A 147 -1.26 10.49 -10.87
CA ALA A 147 -1.24 9.49 -11.94
C ALA A 147 -0.18 9.81 -13.00
N ASP A 148 -0.07 11.06 -13.46
CA ASP A 148 0.92 11.50 -14.46
C ASP A 148 2.35 11.32 -13.96
N ALA A 149 2.59 11.58 -12.67
CA ALA A 149 3.90 11.36 -12.05
C ALA A 149 4.35 9.91 -12.13
N LEU A 150 3.42 8.96 -12.07
CA LEU A 150 3.66 7.53 -12.22
C LEU A 150 3.76 7.13 -13.70
N LEU A 151 2.77 7.50 -14.52
CA LEU A 151 2.69 7.14 -15.94
C LEU A 151 3.95 7.52 -16.73
N ASN A 152 4.54 8.66 -16.42
CA ASN A 152 5.74 9.15 -17.09
C ASN A 152 7.03 8.40 -16.70
N ARG A 153 6.98 7.46 -15.75
CA ARG A 153 8.19 6.84 -15.17
C ARG A 153 8.14 5.33 -15.03
N ILE A 154 6.96 4.79 -14.78
CA ILE A 154 6.76 3.38 -14.49
C ILE A 154 6.81 2.54 -15.78
N GLN A 155 7.36 1.35 -15.70
CA GLN A 155 7.57 0.46 -16.84
C GLN A 155 7.24 -1.00 -16.46
N PRO A 156 7.00 -1.88 -17.42
CA PRO A 156 6.80 -3.30 -17.15
C PRO A 156 7.95 -3.92 -16.35
N GLY A 157 7.59 -4.67 -15.33
CA GLY A 157 8.48 -5.26 -14.34
C GLY A 157 8.70 -4.41 -13.09
N ASP A 158 8.17 -3.18 -13.05
CA ASP A 158 8.15 -2.36 -11.84
C ASP A 158 7.00 -2.77 -10.91
N ALA A 159 7.09 -2.36 -9.65
CA ALA A 159 6.02 -2.48 -8.67
C ALA A 159 5.62 -1.09 -8.13
N LEU A 160 4.33 -0.93 -7.83
CA LEU A 160 3.73 0.27 -7.26
C LEU A 160 2.96 -0.08 -5.98
N LEU A 161 3.36 0.51 -4.86
CA LEU A 161 2.57 0.51 -3.63
C LEU A 161 1.72 1.78 -3.58
N VAL A 162 0.40 1.63 -3.38
CA VAL A 162 -0.51 2.77 -3.19
C VAL A 162 -1.19 2.65 -1.84
N LYS A 163 -0.91 3.61 -0.93
CA LYS A 163 -1.43 3.55 0.44
C LYS A 163 -1.79 4.92 0.99
N ALA A 164 -3.00 5.03 1.55
CA ALA A 164 -3.51 6.21 2.25
C ALA A 164 -4.70 5.86 3.15
N SER A 165 -5.11 6.81 3.98
CA SER A 165 -6.40 6.75 4.66
C SER A 165 -7.56 6.76 3.66
N ARG A 166 -8.68 6.13 4.04
CA ARG A 166 -9.86 5.99 3.17
C ARG A 166 -10.38 7.32 2.61
N GLY A 167 -10.37 8.36 3.44
CA GLY A 167 -10.81 9.71 3.04
C GLY A 167 -9.99 10.35 1.92
N MET A 168 -8.78 9.86 1.65
CA MET A 168 -7.92 10.35 0.57
C MET A 168 -8.35 9.85 -0.81
N ALA A 169 -9.16 8.82 -0.90
CA ALA A 169 -9.71 8.26 -2.13
C ALA A 169 -8.66 8.07 -3.26
N LEU A 170 -7.45 7.56 -2.92
CA LEU A 170 -6.35 7.40 -3.88
C LEU A 170 -6.67 6.43 -5.02
N GLU A 171 -7.72 5.64 -4.89
CA GLU A 171 -8.25 4.86 -6.00
C GLU A 171 -8.61 5.70 -7.23
N LYS A 172 -8.94 6.98 -7.08
CA LYS A 172 -9.21 7.89 -8.21
C LYS A 172 -7.94 8.16 -9.03
N ALA A 173 -6.78 8.24 -8.38
CA ALA A 173 -5.52 8.34 -9.10
C ALA A 173 -5.18 7.02 -9.82
N LEU A 174 -5.49 5.87 -9.20
CA LEU A 174 -5.31 4.57 -9.84
C LEU A 174 -6.26 4.35 -11.03
N GLU A 175 -7.49 4.82 -10.96
CA GLU A 175 -8.44 4.77 -12.09
C GLU A 175 -7.89 5.51 -13.31
N ILE A 176 -7.30 6.70 -13.12
CA ILE A 176 -6.63 7.45 -14.18
C ILE A 176 -5.40 6.67 -14.68
N PHE A 177 -4.57 6.17 -13.75
CA PHE A 177 -3.38 5.40 -14.06
C PHE A 177 -3.70 4.18 -14.93
N TYR A 178 -4.70 3.38 -14.56
CA TYR A 178 -5.10 2.19 -15.32
C TYR A 178 -5.67 2.52 -16.69
N ALA A 179 -6.45 3.59 -16.80
CA ALA A 179 -7.07 4.01 -18.05
C ALA A 179 -6.05 4.51 -19.08
N GLU A 180 -4.96 5.13 -18.64
CA GLU A 180 -4.00 5.80 -19.52
C GLU A 180 -2.64 5.09 -19.61
N GLN A 181 -2.44 4.01 -18.86
CA GLN A 181 -1.22 3.22 -18.97
C GLN A 181 -1.11 2.66 -20.41
N LYS A 182 0.00 2.97 -21.09
CA LYS A 182 0.26 2.48 -22.46
C LYS A 182 0.51 0.98 -22.45
N ASP A 183 0.09 0.32 -23.50
CA ASP A 183 0.44 -1.08 -23.69
C ASP A 183 1.94 -1.22 -23.95
N ALA A 184 2.56 -2.21 -23.30
CA ALA A 184 3.99 -2.48 -23.43
C ALA A 184 4.37 -3.02 -24.84
N ARG A 185 3.45 -2.99 -25.80
CA ARG A 185 3.59 -3.56 -27.14
C ARG A 185 3.51 -2.52 -28.26
N GLU A 186 3.48 -1.22 -27.92
CA GLU A 186 3.60 -0.15 -28.92
C GLU A 186 4.99 0.50 -28.91
#